data_e77deb29cfd077ada99754d4dd140d02
#
_entry.id   e77deb29cfd077ada99754d4dd140d02
#
_cell.length_a   1.000
_cell.length_b   1.000
_cell.length_c   1.000
_cell.angle_alpha   90.00
_cell.angle_beta   90.00
_cell.angle_gamma   90.00
#
_symmetry.space_group_name_H-M   'P 1'
#
loop_
_entity.id
_entity.type
_entity.pdbx_description
1 polymer ?
#
loop_
_entity_poly.entity_id
_entity_poly.type
_entity_poly.pdbx_seq_one_letter_code
_entity_poly.pdbx_strand_id
1 'polypeptide(L)'
;MFTENVSRLRRLAEEARLAEKPLVFSIPGSGLSAISAIEGGIPFLVVLNSGIYRISGVTSHASFLPFGNANNQTEALIRSQILPRCPRTPLVAGMLVGDPSCPERERFGRLKALGVAGIINWPAVSMNQGHFLEALRRRGFSEEREAAMLREAKRAGFVTFGFSASIDSAELFAAEAGVDVLIINVGWTFHGSEPLEKQDR
;
A
#
# COMPACT_ATOMS: atom_id res chain seq x y z
N MET A 1 -15.04 6.92 13.37
CA MET A 1 -13.88 7.19 12.48
C MET A 1 -13.52 6.02 11.57
N PHE A 2 -13.15 4.82 12.06
CA PHE A 2 -12.80 3.67 11.18
C PHE A 2 -13.93 3.35 10.18
N THR A 3 -15.13 3.00 10.64
CA THR A 3 -16.27 2.63 9.78
C THR A 3 -16.66 3.72 8.79
N GLU A 4 -16.61 4.96 9.20
CA GLU A 4 -16.88 6.13 8.36
C GLU A 4 -15.85 6.26 7.22
N ASN A 5 -14.57 6.14 7.55
CA ASN A 5 -13.48 6.20 6.56
C ASN A 5 -13.57 5.03 5.55
N VAL A 6 -13.90 3.82 6.03
CA VAL A 6 -14.16 2.65 5.16
C VAL A 6 -15.31 2.93 4.20
N SER A 7 -16.44 3.41 4.73
CA SER A 7 -17.61 3.73 3.90
C SER A 7 -17.32 4.82 2.88
N ARG A 8 -16.55 5.83 3.27
CA ARG A 8 -16.12 6.90 2.37
C ARG A 8 -15.19 6.37 1.26
N LEU A 9 -14.22 5.53 1.61
CA LEU A 9 -13.29 4.97 0.63
C LEU A 9 -14.00 4.06 -0.38
N ARG A 10 -14.93 3.21 0.09
CA ARG A 10 -15.76 2.37 -0.79
C ARG A 10 -16.61 3.21 -1.74
N ARG A 11 -17.22 4.26 -1.25
CA ARG A 11 -18.04 5.18 -2.07
C ARG A 11 -17.18 5.84 -3.15
N LEU A 12 -16.00 6.35 -2.82
CA LEU A 12 -15.07 6.94 -3.79
C LEU A 12 -14.69 5.96 -4.90
N ALA A 13 -14.41 4.71 -4.57
CA ALA A 13 -14.09 3.67 -5.55
C ALA A 13 -15.30 3.36 -6.46
N GLU A 14 -16.49 3.26 -5.90
CA GLU A 14 -17.70 2.96 -6.65
C GLU A 14 -18.14 4.14 -7.54
N GLU A 15 -18.06 5.37 -7.03
CA GLU A 15 -18.35 6.58 -7.83
C GLU A 15 -17.40 6.72 -9.03
N ALA A 16 -16.12 6.44 -8.84
CA ALA A 16 -15.13 6.46 -9.92
C ALA A 16 -15.44 5.37 -10.97
N ARG A 17 -15.77 4.16 -10.53
CA ARG A 17 -16.13 3.04 -11.40
C ARG A 17 -17.40 3.35 -12.21
N LEU A 18 -18.46 3.85 -11.58
CA LEU A 18 -19.72 4.18 -12.25
C LEU A 18 -19.59 5.36 -13.23
N ALA A 19 -18.72 6.32 -12.91
CA ALA A 19 -18.47 7.46 -13.76
C ALA A 19 -17.42 7.20 -14.86
N GLU A 20 -16.83 6.00 -14.89
CA GLU A 20 -15.71 5.63 -15.77
C GLU A 20 -14.55 6.64 -15.69
N LYS A 21 -14.30 7.19 -14.48
CA LYS A 21 -13.25 8.16 -14.22
C LYS A 21 -12.11 7.54 -13.41
N PRO A 22 -10.86 7.96 -13.65
CA PRO A 22 -9.75 7.50 -12.85
C PRO A 22 -9.91 7.96 -11.39
N LEU A 23 -9.65 7.03 -10.46
CA LEU A 23 -9.54 7.33 -9.04
C LEU A 23 -8.07 7.58 -8.71
N VAL A 24 -7.72 8.84 -8.46
CA VAL A 24 -6.34 9.26 -8.20
C VAL A 24 -6.08 9.29 -6.69
N PHE A 25 -4.91 8.81 -6.28
CA PHE A 25 -4.44 8.89 -4.90
C PHE A 25 -2.98 9.36 -4.83
N SER A 26 -2.55 9.77 -3.65
CA SER A 26 -1.15 10.14 -3.41
C SER A 26 -0.50 9.21 -2.37
N ILE A 27 0.83 9.05 -2.49
CA ILE A 27 1.65 8.30 -1.54
C ILE A 27 2.59 9.30 -0.85
N PRO A 28 2.14 9.98 0.22
CA PRO A 28 2.94 10.97 0.93
C PRO A 28 4.05 10.32 1.75
N GLY A 29 5.17 11.02 1.89
CA GLY A 29 6.27 10.63 2.76
C GLY A 29 6.39 11.50 4.01
N SER A 30 5.59 12.56 4.11
CA SER A 30 5.57 13.51 5.24
C SER A 30 4.19 14.13 5.42
N GLY A 31 4.00 14.80 6.54
CA GLY A 31 2.77 15.57 6.78
C GLY A 31 2.60 16.73 5.80
N LEU A 32 3.70 17.37 5.37
CA LEU A 32 3.66 18.44 4.37
C LEU A 32 3.16 17.92 3.01
N SER A 33 3.75 16.83 2.52
CA SER A 33 3.31 16.23 1.25
C SER A 33 1.86 15.71 1.29
N ALA A 34 1.40 15.27 2.46
CA ALA A 34 0.01 14.87 2.66
C ALA A 34 -0.96 16.05 2.55
N ILE A 35 -0.67 17.18 3.23
CA ILE A 35 -1.49 18.40 3.15
C ILE A 35 -1.56 18.88 1.70
N SER A 36 -0.43 19.03 1.03
CA SER A 36 -0.38 19.50 -0.37
C SER A 36 -1.19 18.61 -1.30
N ALA A 37 -1.16 17.29 -1.11
CA ALA A 37 -1.96 16.37 -1.89
C ALA A 37 -3.47 16.57 -1.66
N ILE A 38 -3.90 16.75 -0.40
CA ILE A 38 -5.31 16.96 -0.07
C ILE A 38 -5.81 18.32 -0.58
N GLU A 39 -5.02 19.38 -0.42
CA GLU A 39 -5.32 20.71 -0.96
C GLU A 39 -5.39 20.69 -2.49
N GLY A 40 -4.60 19.83 -3.15
CA GLY A 40 -4.66 19.56 -4.58
C GLY A 40 -5.86 18.70 -5.02
N GLY A 41 -6.77 18.31 -4.10
CA GLY A 41 -7.99 17.58 -4.42
C GLY A 41 -7.86 16.04 -4.38
N ILE A 42 -6.77 15.50 -3.84
CA ILE A 42 -6.62 14.04 -3.68
C ILE A 42 -7.62 13.53 -2.63
N PRO A 43 -8.49 12.56 -2.96
CA PRO A 43 -9.59 12.15 -2.08
C PRO A 43 -9.18 11.19 -0.95
N PHE A 44 -8.07 10.46 -1.09
CA PHE A 44 -7.50 9.56 -0.08
C PHE A 44 -5.99 9.38 -0.25
N LEU A 45 -5.33 8.89 0.78
CA LEU A 45 -3.88 8.69 0.80
C LEU A 45 -3.53 7.22 0.99
N VAL A 46 -2.53 6.76 0.24
CA VAL A 46 -1.89 5.45 0.44
C VAL A 46 -0.56 5.68 1.14
N VAL A 47 -0.43 5.25 2.38
CA VAL A 47 0.76 5.50 3.20
C VAL A 47 1.66 4.27 3.19
N LEU A 48 2.84 4.42 2.60
CA LEU A 48 3.85 3.39 2.44
C LEU A 48 5.17 3.87 3.03
N ASN A 49 5.99 2.94 3.56
CA ASN A 49 7.35 3.29 4.01
C ASN A 49 8.22 3.87 2.89
N SER A 50 7.96 3.51 1.62
CA SER A 50 8.67 4.09 0.46
C SER A 50 8.52 5.61 0.35
N GLY A 51 7.43 6.17 0.85
CA GLY A 51 7.23 7.62 0.91
C GLY A 51 8.33 8.33 1.69
N ILE A 52 8.75 7.77 2.83
CA ILE A 52 9.81 8.32 3.69
C ILE A 52 11.13 8.42 2.91
N TYR A 53 11.48 7.40 2.16
CA TYR A 53 12.72 7.38 1.37
C TYR A 53 12.69 8.39 0.22
N ARG A 54 11.55 8.49 -0.49
CA ARG A 54 11.41 9.45 -1.59
C ARG A 54 11.57 10.90 -1.16
N ILE A 55 10.97 11.30 -0.04
CA ILE A 55 11.14 12.69 0.45
C ILE A 55 12.55 12.98 0.96
N SER A 56 13.31 11.93 1.27
CA SER A 56 14.73 12.03 1.64
C SER A 56 15.66 12.00 0.42
N GLY A 57 15.12 12.04 -0.80
CA GLY A 57 15.89 11.98 -2.04
C GLY A 57 16.43 10.59 -2.39
N VAL A 58 15.88 9.55 -1.77
CA VAL A 58 16.29 8.15 -1.99
C VAL A 58 15.21 7.42 -2.80
N THR A 59 15.62 6.45 -3.60
CA THR A 59 14.70 5.63 -4.42
C THR A 59 13.67 4.86 -3.58
N SER A 60 12.50 4.58 -4.16
CA SER A 60 11.49 3.70 -3.56
C SER A 60 11.99 2.28 -3.29
N HIS A 61 13.02 1.81 -3.98
CA HIS A 61 13.67 0.51 -3.75
C HIS A 61 14.22 0.38 -2.31
N ALA A 62 14.57 1.50 -1.68
CA ALA A 62 15.04 1.52 -0.29
C ALA A 62 14.02 0.93 0.70
N SER A 63 12.73 0.88 0.33
CA SER A 63 11.70 0.24 1.14
C SER A 63 11.87 -1.27 1.29
N PHE A 64 12.66 -1.91 0.44
CA PHE A 64 12.99 -3.34 0.48
C PHE A 64 14.33 -3.62 1.20
N LEU A 65 15.04 -2.59 1.62
CA LEU A 65 16.31 -2.71 2.31
C LEU A 65 16.14 -2.70 3.84
N PRO A 66 17.09 -3.27 4.60
CA PRO A 66 16.95 -3.45 6.05
C PRO A 66 17.21 -2.17 6.86
N PHE A 67 16.66 -1.03 6.42
CA PHE A 67 16.76 0.25 7.15
C PHE A 67 15.77 0.37 8.31
N GLY A 68 14.90 -0.62 8.48
CA GLY A 68 13.93 -0.68 9.55
C GLY A 68 12.76 -1.60 9.21
N ASN A 69 11.88 -1.79 10.18
CA ASN A 69 10.65 -2.55 9.97
C ASN A 69 9.64 -1.70 9.19
N ALA A 70 9.28 -2.14 7.97
CA ALA A 70 8.41 -1.42 7.05
C ALA A 70 7.03 -1.11 7.65
N ASN A 71 6.45 -2.06 8.41
CA ASN A 71 5.15 -1.88 9.05
C ASN A 71 5.20 -0.83 10.16
N ASN A 72 6.26 -0.83 10.98
CA ASN A 72 6.45 0.16 12.03
C ASN A 72 6.71 1.55 11.45
N GLN A 73 7.48 1.65 10.37
CA GLN A 73 7.71 2.90 9.65
C GLN A 73 6.41 3.48 9.10
N THR A 74 5.57 2.66 8.47
CA THR A 74 4.25 3.07 7.95
C THR A 74 3.34 3.54 9.09
N GLU A 75 3.22 2.77 10.17
CA GLU A 75 2.41 3.13 11.34
C GLU A 75 2.89 4.43 12.01
N ALA A 76 4.21 4.60 12.15
CA ALA A 76 4.80 5.80 12.72
C ALA A 76 4.52 7.04 11.85
N LEU A 77 4.66 6.93 10.52
CA LEU A 77 4.35 7.99 9.58
C LEU A 77 2.87 8.41 9.69
N ILE A 78 1.95 7.43 9.70
CA ILE A 78 0.52 7.68 9.88
C ILE A 78 0.27 8.45 11.17
N ARG A 79 0.74 7.93 12.30
CA ARG A 79 0.47 8.44 13.65
C ARG A 79 1.06 9.82 13.88
N SER A 80 2.34 10.03 13.51
CA SER A 80 3.09 11.23 13.89
C SER A 80 2.99 12.37 12.91
N GLN A 81 2.72 12.08 11.64
CA GLN A 81 2.76 13.08 10.59
C GLN A 81 1.46 13.26 9.81
N ILE A 82 0.81 12.14 9.40
CA ILE A 82 -0.35 12.24 8.52
C ILE A 82 -1.62 12.60 9.30
N LEU A 83 -1.99 11.79 10.30
CA LEU A 83 -3.21 11.99 11.07
C LEU A 83 -3.32 13.34 11.76
N PRO A 84 -2.27 13.90 12.39
CA PRO A 84 -2.37 15.21 13.03
C PRO A 84 -2.72 16.35 12.06
N ARG A 85 -2.47 16.15 10.77
CA ARG A 85 -2.65 17.16 9.72
C ARG A 85 -3.83 16.86 8.79
N CYS A 86 -4.13 15.58 8.57
CA CYS A 86 -5.19 15.11 7.68
C CYS A 86 -6.16 14.17 8.41
N PRO A 87 -6.75 14.56 9.56
CA PRO A 87 -7.48 13.64 10.46
C PRO A 87 -8.76 13.05 9.86
N ARG A 88 -9.32 13.67 8.82
CA ARG A 88 -10.57 13.24 8.16
C ARG A 88 -10.34 12.58 6.81
N THR A 89 -9.10 12.41 6.38
CA THR A 89 -8.78 11.80 5.09
C THR A 89 -8.75 10.27 5.23
N PRO A 90 -9.45 9.51 4.37
CA PRO A 90 -9.32 8.07 4.35
C PRO A 90 -7.87 7.66 4.04
N LEU A 91 -7.33 6.73 4.84
CA LEU A 91 -5.97 6.24 4.69
C LEU A 91 -5.98 4.75 4.34
N VAL A 92 -5.08 4.36 3.43
CA VAL A 92 -4.72 2.97 3.12
C VAL A 92 -3.29 2.75 3.60
N ALA A 93 -3.04 1.75 4.43
CA ALA A 93 -1.72 1.48 4.97
C ALA A 93 -1.03 0.32 4.24
N GLY A 94 0.23 0.51 3.88
CA GLY A 94 1.12 -0.56 3.43
C GLY A 94 1.40 -1.53 4.56
N MET A 95 1.32 -2.82 4.26
CA MET A 95 1.57 -3.88 5.22
C MET A 95 2.38 -5.02 4.59
N LEU A 96 3.59 -5.23 5.10
CA LEU A 96 4.44 -6.37 4.77
C LEU A 96 3.97 -7.60 5.56
N VAL A 97 3.82 -8.72 4.88
CA VAL A 97 3.47 -10.00 5.50
C VAL A 97 4.61 -10.57 6.34
N GLY A 98 4.25 -11.41 7.31
CA GLY A 98 5.23 -12.21 8.05
C GLY A 98 6.12 -11.41 8.99
N ASP A 99 5.70 -10.23 9.45
CA ASP A 99 6.44 -9.42 10.43
C ASP A 99 6.53 -10.16 11.78
N PRO A 100 7.75 -10.56 12.20
CA PRO A 100 7.91 -11.33 13.43
C PRO A 100 7.70 -10.48 14.70
N SER A 101 7.70 -9.16 14.58
CA SER A 101 7.58 -8.24 15.72
C SER A 101 6.14 -7.95 16.13
N CYS A 102 5.18 -8.25 15.27
CA CYS A 102 3.76 -7.97 15.53
C CYS A 102 2.86 -8.88 14.67
N PRO A 103 2.05 -9.74 15.29
CA PRO A 103 1.07 -10.54 14.57
C PRO A 103 0.13 -9.66 13.73
N GLU A 104 -0.22 -10.12 12.52
CA GLU A 104 -1.05 -9.36 11.57
C GLU A 104 -2.39 -8.90 12.19
N ARG A 105 -3.03 -9.79 12.97
CA ARG A 105 -4.30 -9.48 13.65
C ARG A 105 -4.17 -8.33 14.67
N GLU A 106 -3.05 -8.29 15.40
CA GLU A 106 -2.78 -7.20 16.33
C GLU A 106 -2.55 -5.89 15.57
N ARG A 107 -1.79 -5.94 14.48
CA ARG A 107 -1.55 -4.77 13.62
C ARG A 107 -2.85 -4.24 13.01
N PHE A 108 -3.75 -5.10 12.58
CA PHE A 108 -5.09 -4.68 12.16
C PHE A 108 -5.83 -3.92 13.26
N GLY A 109 -5.75 -4.37 14.51
CA GLY A 109 -6.32 -3.67 15.67
C GLY A 109 -5.75 -2.25 15.83
N ARG A 110 -4.43 -2.12 15.75
CA ARG A 110 -3.73 -0.82 15.85
C ARG A 110 -4.12 0.12 14.71
N LEU A 111 -4.14 -0.36 13.47
CA LEU A 111 -4.50 0.44 12.30
C LEU A 111 -5.97 0.88 12.34
N LYS A 112 -6.89 0.02 12.81
CA LYS A 112 -8.29 0.41 13.07
C LYS A 112 -8.43 1.51 14.11
N ALA A 113 -7.67 1.40 15.20
CA ALA A 113 -7.68 2.44 16.24
C ALA A 113 -7.21 3.80 15.71
N LEU A 114 -6.32 3.80 14.71
CA LEU A 114 -5.90 5.00 13.98
C LEU A 114 -6.91 5.46 12.92
N GLY A 115 -7.98 4.71 12.68
CA GLY A 115 -8.99 5.03 11.67
C GLY A 115 -8.55 4.75 10.22
N VAL A 116 -7.49 3.95 10.01
CA VAL A 116 -7.04 3.50 8.68
C VAL A 116 -8.15 2.69 8.03
N ALA A 117 -8.54 3.05 6.82
CA ALA A 117 -9.68 2.48 6.11
C ALA A 117 -9.32 1.27 5.23
N GLY A 118 -8.09 1.19 4.76
CA GLY A 118 -7.67 0.14 3.83
C GLY A 118 -6.27 -0.40 4.11
N ILE A 119 -6.01 -1.57 3.56
CA ILE A 119 -4.72 -2.28 3.60
C ILE A 119 -4.26 -2.58 2.18
N ILE A 120 -2.97 -2.40 1.93
CA ILE A 120 -2.28 -2.78 0.70
C ILE A 120 -1.05 -3.61 1.04
N ASN A 121 -0.77 -4.68 0.27
CA ASN A 121 0.45 -5.48 0.42
C ASN A 121 1.66 -4.67 -0.04
N TRP A 122 2.38 -4.08 0.90
CA TRP A 122 3.58 -3.31 0.60
C TRP A 122 4.57 -3.32 1.79
N PRO A 123 5.90 -3.52 1.55
CA PRO A 123 6.57 -3.89 0.30
C PRO A 123 6.08 -5.23 -0.27
N ALA A 124 5.74 -5.27 -1.56
CA ALA A 124 5.16 -6.45 -2.20
C ALA A 124 6.25 -7.49 -2.57
N VAL A 125 5.97 -8.76 -2.31
CA VAL A 125 6.89 -9.87 -2.62
C VAL A 125 7.19 -9.94 -4.11
N SER A 126 6.16 -9.73 -4.95
CA SER A 126 6.25 -9.74 -6.42
C SER A 126 7.20 -8.69 -7.02
N MET A 127 7.63 -7.72 -6.23
CA MET A 127 8.64 -6.72 -6.68
C MET A 127 10.07 -7.24 -6.62
N ASN A 128 10.32 -8.38 -5.97
CA ASN A 128 11.62 -9.06 -5.96
C ASN A 128 11.75 -9.98 -7.17
N GLN A 129 12.98 -10.32 -7.54
CA GLN A 129 13.28 -11.12 -8.73
C GLN A 129 14.35 -12.18 -8.48
N GLY A 130 14.44 -13.15 -9.39
CA GLY A 130 15.51 -14.16 -9.44
C GLY A 130 15.59 -15.01 -8.18
N HIS A 131 16.79 -15.46 -7.84
CA HIS A 131 17.04 -16.36 -6.71
C HIS A 131 16.60 -15.80 -5.35
N PHE A 132 16.58 -14.48 -5.20
CA PHE A 132 16.12 -13.87 -3.96
C PHE A 132 14.61 -14.06 -3.77
N LEU A 133 13.81 -13.83 -4.79
CA LEU A 133 12.37 -14.10 -4.76
C LEU A 133 12.09 -15.58 -4.49
N GLU A 134 12.80 -16.49 -5.14
CA GLU A 134 12.67 -17.94 -4.90
C GLU A 134 13.00 -18.31 -3.45
N ALA A 135 14.04 -17.72 -2.88
CA ALA A 135 14.42 -17.93 -1.49
C ALA A 135 13.34 -17.43 -0.51
N LEU A 136 12.75 -16.26 -0.78
CA LEU A 136 11.64 -15.70 0.00
C LEU A 136 10.43 -16.65 -0.03
N ARG A 137 10.00 -17.08 -1.22
CA ARG A 137 8.86 -17.99 -1.40
C ARG A 137 9.03 -19.31 -0.63
N ARG A 138 10.23 -19.92 -0.68
CA ARG A 138 10.57 -21.14 0.07
C ARG A 138 10.52 -20.95 1.60
N ARG A 139 10.52 -19.72 2.09
CA ARG A 139 10.46 -19.36 3.51
C ARG A 139 9.12 -18.77 3.93
N GLY A 140 8.10 -18.87 3.05
CA GLY A 140 6.74 -18.44 3.36
C GLY A 140 6.48 -16.94 3.15
N PHE A 141 7.42 -16.24 2.51
CA PHE A 141 7.18 -14.89 1.99
C PHE A 141 6.80 -15.01 0.53
N SER A 142 5.52 -15.12 0.27
CA SER A 142 5.00 -15.35 -1.09
C SER A 142 3.74 -14.52 -1.35
N GLU A 143 3.34 -14.47 -2.60
CA GLU A 143 2.13 -13.79 -3.04
C GLU A 143 0.86 -14.46 -2.47
N GLU A 144 0.88 -15.79 -2.27
CA GLU A 144 -0.23 -16.51 -1.62
C GLU A 144 -0.36 -16.10 -0.14
N ARG A 145 0.76 -15.83 0.52
CA ARG A 145 0.77 -15.32 1.89
C ARG A 145 0.23 -13.90 1.95
N GLU A 146 0.56 -13.05 0.96
CA GLU A 146 -0.02 -11.70 0.81
C GLU A 146 -1.52 -11.78 0.53
N ALA A 147 -1.96 -12.67 -0.36
CA ALA A 147 -3.38 -12.91 -0.63
C ALA A 147 -4.14 -13.36 0.63
N ALA A 148 -3.54 -14.24 1.44
CA ALA A 148 -4.12 -14.66 2.72
C ALA A 148 -4.25 -13.48 3.69
N MET A 149 -3.23 -12.63 3.82
CA MET A 149 -3.28 -11.42 4.65
C MET A 149 -4.36 -10.46 4.18
N LEU A 150 -4.49 -10.23 2.87
CA LEU A 150 -5.53 -9.35 2.31
C LEU A 150 -6.94 -9.92 2.57
N ARG A 151 -7.15 -11.24 2.46
CA ARG A 151 -8.41 -11.86 2.87
C ARG A 151 -8.74 -11.62 4.34
N GLU A 152 -7.77 -11.77 5.22
CA GLU A 152 -7.96 -11.51 6.66
C GLU A 152 -8.23 -10.02 6.92
N ALA A 153 -7.55 -9.10 6.23
CA ALA A 153 -7.82 -7.67 6.29
C ALA A 153 -9.27 -7.36 5.85
N LYS A 154 -9.74 -7.98 4.77
CA LYS A 154 -11.13 -7.85 4.29
C LYS A 154 -12.14 -8.36 5.31
N ARG A 155 -11.92 -9.55 5.90
CA ARG A 155 -12.74 -10.10 6.99
C ARG A 155 -12.74 -9.18 8.21
N ALA A 156 -11.62 -8.52 8.47
CA ALA A 156 -11.51 -7.53 9.51
C ALA A 156 -12.23 -6.20 9.17
N GLY A 157 -12.78 -6.03 7.97
CA GLY A 157 -13.60 -4.89 7.55
C GLY A 157 -12.87 -3.79 6.80
N PHE A 158 -11.59 -3.94 6.51
CA PHE A 158 -10.82 -2.99 5.67
C PHE A 158 -11.24 -3.07 4.20
N VAL A 159 -11.03 -1.98 3.46
CA VAL A 159 -10.94 -2.00 2.01
C VAL A 159 -9.57 -2.56 1.63
N THR A 160 -9.52 -3.50 0.70
CA THR A 160 -8.28 -4.20 0.35
C THR A 160 -7.77 -3.82 -1.02
N PHE A 161 -6.48 -3.55 -1.09
CA PHE A 161 -5.77 -3.19 -2.30
C PHE A 161 -4.72 -4.27 -2.57
N GLY A 162 -4.80 -4.93 -3.73
CA GLY A 162 -3.79 -5.88 -4.18
C GLY A 162 -2.78 -5.16 -5.07
N PHE A 163 -1.54 -5.02 -4.61
CA PHE A 163 -0.45 -4.48 -5.42
C PHE A 163 0.27 -5.62 -6.12
N SER A 164 0.23 -5.61 -7.45
CA SER A 164 0.76 -6.66 -8.30
C SER A 164 1.82 -6.11 -9.26
N ALA A 165 2.91 -6.88 -9.43
CA ALA A 165 3.96 -6.62 -10.43
C ALA A 165 4.04 -7.72 -11.51
N SER A 166 3.08 -8.67 -11.52
CA SER A 166 2.99 -9.74 -12.52
C SER A 166 1.53 -10.12 -12.79
N ILE A 167 1.27 -10.74 -13.92
CA ILE A 167 -0.06 -11.26 -14.27
C ILE A 167 -0.51 -12.29 -13.23
N ASP A 168 0.36 -13.23 -12.87
CA ASP A 168 0.06 -14.31 -11.91
C ASP A 168 -0.37 -13.74 -10.55
N SER A 169 0.35 -12.74 -10.03
CA SER A 169 -0.03 -12.10 -8.77
C SER A 169 -1.31 -11.27 -8.88
N ALA A 170 -1.59 -10.68 -10.04
CA ALA A 170 -2.84 -9.97 -10.29
C ALA A 170 -4.05 -10.92 -10.27
N GLU A 171 -3.96 -12.04 -10.98
CA GLU A 171 -4.99 -13.08 -10.99
C GLU A 171 -5.22 -13.68 -9.60
N LEU A 172 -4.14 -13.97 -8.87
CA LEU A 172 -4.20 -14.48 -7.51
C LEU A 172 -4.95 -13.50 -6.57
N PHE A 173 -4.61 -12.21 -6.61
CA PHE A 173 -5.26 -11.21 -5.76
C PHE A 173 -6.72 -10.97 -6.15
N ALA A 174 -7.04 -10.98 -7.44
CA ALA A 174 -8.41 -10.85 -7.91
C ALA A 174 -9.26 -12.09 -7.55
N ALA A 175 -8.77 -13.30 -7.85
CA ALA A 175 -9.54 -14.53 -7.70
C ALA A 175 -9.56 -15.05 -6.26
N GLU A 176 -8.40 -15.17 -5.60
CA GLU A 176 -8.31 -15.81 -4.30
C GLU A 176 -8.43 -14.84 -3.12
N ALA A 177 -7.81 -13.67 -3.21
CA ALA A 177 -7.97 -12.67 -2.16
C ALA A 177 -9.28 -11.90 -2.28
N GLY A 178 -9.84 -11.80 -3.49
CA GLY A 178 -11.05 -11.04 -3.78
C GLY A 178 -10.89 -9.58 -3.37
N VAL A 179 -9.74 -8.95 -3.69
CA VAL A 179 -9.44 -7.57 -3.30
C VAL A 179 -10.48 -6.60 -3.85
N ASP A 180 -10.68 -5.50 -3.15
CA ASP A 180 -11.65 -4.47 -3.59
C ASP A 180 -11.07 -3.60 -4.71
N VAL A 181 -9.73 -3.44 -4.74
CA VAL A 181 -8.98 -2.68 -5.74
C VAL A 181 -7.73 -3.44 -6.12
N LEU A 182 -7.48 -3.63 -7.42
CA LEU A 182 -6.25 -4.18 -7.94
C LEU A 182 -5.38 -3.06 -8.51
N ILE A 183 -4.12 -2.99 -8.08
CA ILE A 183 -3.12 -2.05 -8.60
C ILE A 183 -2.11 -2.83 -9.41
N ILE A 184 -2.03 -2.53 -10.69
CA ILE A 184 -1.03 -3.11 -11.60
C ILE A 184 0.17 -2.16 -11.65
N ASN A 185 1.33 -2.66 -11.23
CA ASN A 185 2.58 -1.95 -11.36
C ASN A 185 3.25 -2.29 -12.68
N VAL A 186 3.41 -1.31 -13.54
CA VAL A 186 4.03 -1.46 -14.87
C VAL A 186 5.54 -1.23 -14.86
N GLY A 187 6.14 -1.05 -13.69
CA GLY A 187 7.58 -0.86 -13.52
C GLY A 187 7.95 0.14 -12.45
N TRP A 188 9.26 0.26 -12.23
CA TRP A 188 9.81 1.21 -11.27
C TRP A 188 9.88 2.61 -11.88
N THR A 189 9.61 3.63 -11.07
CA THR A 189 9.88 5.02 -11.44
C THR A 189 11.39 5.25 -11.35
N PHE A 190 12.09 5.17 -12.46
CA PHE A 190 13.46 5.61 -12.60
C PHE A 190 13.46 7.14 -12.73
N HIS A 191 14.44 7.81 -12.19
CA HIS A 191 14.68 9.26 -12.08
C HIS A 191 14.24 10.15 -13.28
N GLY A 192 13.05 10.03 -13.83
CA GLY A 192 12.41 10.95 -14.77
C GLY A 192 13.17 11.32 -16.06
N SER A 193 14.37 10.80 -16.27
CA SER A 193 15.31 11.16 -17.35
C SER A 193 15.62 10.04 -18.32
N GLU A 194 15.14 8.81 -18.11
CA GLU A 194 15.32 7.75 -19.10
C GLU A 194 14.17 7.70 -20.10
N PRO A 195 14.47 7.63 -21.43
CA PRO A 195 13.47 7.47 -22.47
C PRO A 195 12.61 6.22 -22.23
N LEU A 196 11.30 6.30 -22.51
CA LEU A 196 10.35 5.19 -22.41
C LEU A 196 10.82 3.89 -23.09
N GLU A 197 11.59 4.01 -24.16
CA GLU A 197 12.16 2.87 -24.92
C GLU A 197 13.14 2.00 -24.12
N LYS A 198 13.65 2.48 -22.98
CA LYS A 198 14.51 1.71 -22.07
C LYS A 198 13.79 1.06 -20.89
N GLN A 199 12.50 1.29 -20.74
CA GLN A 199 11.72 0.76 -19.62
C GLN A 199 11.15 -0.65 -19.87
N ASP A 200 11.26 -1.17 -21.10
CA ASP A 200 10.72 -2.47 -21.53
C ASP A 200 11.74 -3.63 -21.43
N ARG A 201 12.72 -3.58 -20.51
CA ARG A 201 13.68 -4.67 -20.33
C ARG A 201 13.75 -5.16 -18.88
#